data_e0bb7991c83048fcd1b8b09acd58f908
#
_entry.id   e0bb7991c83048fcd1b8b09acd58f908
#
_cell.length_a   1.000
_cell.length_b   1.000
_cell.length_c   1.000
_cell.angle_alpha   90.00
_cell.angle_beta   90.00
_cell.angle_gamma   90.00
#
_symmetry.space_group_name_H-M   'P 1'
#
loop_
_entity.id
_entity.type
_entity.pdbx_description
1 polymer ?
#
loop_
_entity_poly.entity_id
_entity_poly.type
_entity_poly.pdbx_seq_one_letter_code
_entity_poly.pdbx_strand_id
1 'polypeptide(L)'
;MYTTLTVKDNEYKLRLGAKACVDLEKKLGTNPVNILMAIAEKNQVPTLNTVLNILQAALQKYHPMTFEKVYELYDDYVEDGHTMLDLIPVIMEVFKQSGLIPDSEDEGKN
;
A
#
# COMPACT_ATOMS: atom_id res chain seq x y z
N MET A 1 7.56 7.64 -11.17
CA MET A 1 6.48 8.14 -10.29
C MET A 1 6.33 7.23 -9.07
N TYR A 2 6.10 7.80 -7.92
CA TYR A 2 6.04 7.05 -6.65
C TYR A 2 5.20 7.81 -5.63
N THR A 3 4.79 7.09 -4.61
CA THR A 3 4.11 7.66 -3.44
C THR A 3 5.12 7.70 -2.29
N THR A 4 5.05 8.70 -1.45
CA THR A 4 5.98 8.86 -0.33
C THR A 4 5.33 8.48 0.99
N LEU A 5 6.07 7.75 1.82
CA LEU A 5 5.69 7.44 3.19
C LEU A 5 6.81 7.92 4.11
N THR A 6 6.47 8.71 5.11
CA THR A 6 7.45 9.20 6.08
C THR A 6 7.27 8.46 7.41
N VAL A 7 8.37 7.90 7.92
CA VAL A 7 8.39 7.20 9.21
C VAL A 7 9.62 7.69 9.97
N LYS A 8 9.42 8.33 11.11
CA LYS A 8 10.51 8.82 11.97
C LYS A 8 11.57 9.59 11.17
N ASP A 9 11.13 10.60 10.42
CA ASP A 9 12.00 11.46 9.63
C ASP A 9 12.64 10.79 8.41
N ASN A 10 12.38 9.51 8.18
CA ASN A 10 12.87 8.82 6.98
C ASN A 10 11.78 8.78 5.93
N GLU A 11 12.14 9.08 4.71
CA GLU A 11 11.21 9.12 3.60
C GLU A 11 11.38 7.86 2.75
N TYR A 12 10.28 7.14 2.54
CA TYR A 12 10.28 5.92 1.74
C TYR A 12 9.47 6.15 0.48
N LYS A 13 10.03 5.75 -0.65
CA LYS A 13 9.35 5.82 -1.94
C LYS A 13 8.66 4.50 -2.19
N LEU A 14 7.38 4.56 -2.52
CA LEU A 14 6.55 3.39 -2.73
C LEU A 14 6.11 3.33 -4.19
N ARG A 15 6.24 2.17 -4.79
CA ARG A 15 5.78 1.95 -6.15
C ARG A 15 5.49 0.47 -6.36
N LEU A 16 4.33 0.17 -6.92
CA LEU A 16 3.95 -1.21 -7.21
C LEU A 16 4.07 -1.43 -8.71
N GLY A 17 5.20 -2.00 -9.13
CA GLY A 17 5.40 -2.35 -10.53
C GLY A 17 4.65 -3.62 -10.89
N ALA A 18 4.64 -3.96 -12.19
CA ALA A 18 3.86 -5.09 -12.70
C ALA A 18 4.24 -6.42 -12.03
N LYS A 19 5.53 -6.71 -11.96
CA LYS A 19 5.98 -7.98 -11.38
C LYS A 19 5.62 -8.06 -9.90
N ALA A 20 5.86 -6.96 -9.16
CA ALA A 20 5.53 -6.92 -7.74
C ALA A 20 4.03 -7.09 -7.52
N CYS A 21 3.22 -6.53 -8.40
CA CYS A 21 1.77 -6.67 -8.33
C CYS A 21 1.35 -8.12 -8.55
N VAL A 22 1.91 -8.77 -9.56
CA VAL A 22 1.60 -10.18 -9.84
C VAL A 22 2.01 -11.08 -8.67
N ASP A 23 3.20 -10.82 -8.12
CA ASP A 23 3.68 -11.58 -6.96
C ASP A 23 2.76 -11.35 -5.75
N LEU A 24 2.28 -10.12 -5.58
CA LEU A 24 1.36 -9.78 -4.50
C LEU A 24 0.03 -10.52 -4.67
N GLU A 25 -0.51 -10.58 -5.89
CA GLU A 25 -1.73 -11.35 -6.16
C GLU A 25 -1.60 -12.79 -5.69
N LYS A 26 -0.46 -13.40 -5.97
CA LYS A 26 -0.20 -14.78 -5.57
C LYS A 26 -0.15 -14.93 -4.05
N LYS A 27 0.48 -13.98 -3.37
CA LYS A 27 0.58 -14.01 -1.91
C LYS A 27 -0.78 -13.83 -1.25
N LEU A 28 -1.60 -12.93 -1.77
CA LEU A 28 -2.90 -12.63 -1.20
C LEU A 28 -3.97 -13.63 -1.62
N GLY A 29 -3.75 -14.33 -2.71
CA GLY A 29 -4.74 -15.24 -3.26
C GLY A 29 -5.95 -14.54 -3.85
N THR A 30 -5.83 -13.24 -4.14
CA THR A 30 -6.91 -12.47 -4.71
C THR A 30 -6.33 -11.24 -5.43
N ASN A 31 -7.14 -10.63 -6.27
CA ASN A 31 -6.78 -9.37 -6.91
C ASN A 31 -6.76 -8.26 -5.86
N PRO A 32 -5.63 -7.54 -5.71
CA PRO A 32 -5.56 -6.44 -4.74
C PRO A 32 -6.64 -5.38 -4.93
N VAL A 33 -7.13 -5.19 -6.16
CA VAL A 33 -8.23 -4.24 -6.41
C VAL A 33 -9.48 -4.61 -5.62
N ASN A 34 -9.72 -5.92 -5.40
CA ASN A 34 -10.86 -6.37 -4.61
C ASN A 34 -10.81 -5.84 -3.18
N ILE A 35 -9.61 -5.69 -2.64
CA ILE A 35 -9.42 -5.16 -1.29
C ILE A 35 -9.87 -3.71 -1.25
N LEU A 36 -9.49 -2.93 -2.26
CA LEU A 36 -9.90 -1.53 -2.35
C LEU A 36 -11.40 -1.39 -2.55
N MET A 37 -11.98 -2.25 -3.37
CA MET A 37 -13.42 -2.23 -3.60
C MET A 37 -14.18 -2.54 -2.31
N ALA A 38 -13.69 -3.49 -1.52
CA ALA A 38 -14.31 -3.81 -0.23
C ALA A 38 -14.24 -2.62 0.73
N ILE A 39 -13.12 -1.91 0.74
CA ILE A 39 -12.98 -0.71 1.56
C ILE A 39 -13.97 0.36 1.11
N ALA A 40 -14.00 0.63 -0.19
CA ALA A 40 -14.79 1.73 -0.75
C ALA A 40 -16.29 1.47 -0.69
N GLU A 41 -16.71 0.22 -0.98
CA GLU A 41 -18.13 -0.11 -1.13
C GLU A 41 -18.76 -0.72 0.09
N LYS A 42 -17.96 -1.39 0.93
CA LYS A 42 -18.48 -2.15 2.07
C LYS A 42 -17.92 -1.70 3.42
N ASN A 43 -17.09 -0.66 3.42
CA ASN A 43 -16.44 -0.18 4.64
C ASN A 43 -15.67 -1.27 5.38
N GLN A 44 -15.16 -2.25 4.65
CA GLN A 44 -14.37 -3.32 5.26
C GLN A 44 -12.94 -2.87 5.44
N VAL A 45 -12.43 -3.04 6.64
CA VAL A 45 -11.03 -2.72 6.94
C VAL A 45 -10.19 -3.97 6.69
N PRO A 46 -9.15 -3.88 5.84
CA PRO A 46 -8.30 -5.04 5.60
C PRO A 46 -7.52 -5.43 6.85
N THR A 47 -7.07 -6.67 6.90
CA THR A 47 -6.22 -7.11 8.01
C THR A 47 -4.86 -6.41 7.93
N LEU A 48 -4.19 -6.33 9.06
CA LEU A 48 -2.83 -5.79 9.09
C LEU A 48 -1.91 -6.60 8.19
N ASN A 49 -2.06 -7.93 8.19
CA ASN A 49 -1.28 -8.77 7.29
C ASN A 49 -1.42 -8.37 5.83
N THR A 50 -2.64 -8.12 5.39
CA THR A 50 -2.91 -7.67 4.02
C THR A 50 -2.23 -6.33 3.75
N VAL A 51 -2.40 -5.37 4.65
CA VAL A 51 -1.82 -4.04 4.50
C VAL A 51 -0.30 -4.12 4.40
N LEU A 52 0.34 -4.90 5.27
CA LEU A 52 1.80 -5.03 5.27
C LEU A 52 2.32 -5.79 4.06
N ASN A 53 1.54 -6.75 3.53
CA ASN A 53 1.91 -7.41 2.28
C ASN A 53 1.95 -6.41 1.12
N ILE A 54 0.96 -5.53 1.06
CA ILE A 54 0.92 -4.49 0.02
C ILE A 54 2.09 -3.52 0.21
N LEU A 55 2.33 -3.11 1.44
CA LEU A 55 3.42 -2.19 1.74
C LEU A 55 4.77 -2.78 1.36
N GLN A 56 5.01 -4.04 1.73
CA GLN A 56 6.26 -4.71 1.40
C GLN A 56 6.46 -4.79 -0.12
N ALA A 57 5.41 -5.13 -0.86
CA ALA A 57 5.47 -5.18 -2.32
C ALA A 57 5.80 -3.80 -2.91
N ALA A 58 5.22 -2.74 -2.35
CA ALA A 58 5.44 -1.38 -2.84
C ALA A 58 6.83 -0.83 -2.49
N LEU A 59 7.48 -1.38 -1.46
CA LEU A 59 8.82 -0.97 -1.05
C LEU A 59 9.93 -1.57 -1.92
N GLN A 60 9.66 -2.68 -2.60
CA GLN A 60 10.73 -3.45 -3.25
C GLN A 60 11.52 -2.69 -4.28
N LYS A 61 10.92 -1.75 -4.98
CA LYS A 61 11.60 -1.04 -6.05
C LYS A 61 12.71 -0.11 -5.54
N TYR A 62 12.44 0.64 -4.49
CA TYR A 62 13.38 1.65 -4.00
C TYR A 62 14.03 1.29 -2.67
N HIS A 63 13.36 0.48 -1.87
CA HIS A 63 13.81 0.12 -0.53
C HIS A 63 13.54 -1.36 -0.27
N PRO A 64 14.16 -2.26 -1.06
CA PRO A 64 13.89 -3.70 -0.87
C PRO A 64 14.22 -4.12 0.55
N MET A 65 13.28 -4.82 1.18
CA MET A 65 13.46 -5.27 2.54
C MET A 65 12.64 -6.52 2.81
N THR A 66 13.06 -7.26 3.82
CA THR A 66 12.36 -8.47 4.25
C THR A 66 11.11 -8.08 5.03
N PHE A 67 10.21 -9.06 5.24
CA PHE A 67 9.03 -8.84 6.07
C PHE A 67 9.42 -8.47 7.50
N GLU A 68 10.52 -9.03 8.02
CA GLU A 68 11.00 -8.66 9.36
C GLU A 68 11.25 -7.16 9.46
N LYS A 69 11.84 -6.59 8.42
CA LYS A 69 12.08 -5.14 8.38
C LYS A 69 10.78 -4.36 8.22
N VAL A 70 9.83 -4.91 7.48
CA VAL A 70 8.52 -4.25 7.33
C VAL A 70 7.79 -4.21 8.66
N TYR A 71 7.87 -5.28 9.46
CA TYR A 71 7.29 -5.27 10.82
C TYR A 71 7.92 -4.17 11.68
N GLU A 72 9.25 -4.06 11.63
CA GLU A 72 9.95 -3.01 12.37
C GLU A 72 9.54 -1.62 11.90
N LEU A 73 9.41 -1.46 10.59
CA LEU A 73 8.98 -0.20 10.00
C LEU A 73 7.58 0.17 10.48
N TYR A 74 6.67 -0.80 10.51
CA TYR A 74 5.32 -0.56 10.99
C TYR A 74 5.31 -0.18 12.47
N ASP A 75 6.11 -0.87 13.29
CA ASP A 75 6.21 -0.54 14.71
C ASP A 75 6.72 0.89 14.89
N ASP A 76 7.70 1.29 14.08
CA ASP A 76 8.21 2.67 14.12
C ASP A 76 7.14 3.67 13.70
N TYR A 77 6.33 3.31 12.71
CA TYR A 77 5.24 4.15 12.24
C TYR A 77 4.22 4.40 13.36
N VAL A 78 3.88 3.35 14.10
CA VAL A 78 2.97 3.45 15.24
C VAL A 78 3.58 4.29 16.35
N GLU A 79 4.87 4.10 16.63
CA GLU A 79 5.56 4.93 17.63
C GLU A 79 5.60 6.39 17.24
N ASP A 80 5.57 6.66 15.94
CA ASP A 80 5.57 8.02 15.40
C ASP A 80 4.16 8.65 15.44
N GLY A 81 3.19 7.98 16.05
CA GLY A 81 1.86 8.52 16.28
C GLY A 81 0.81 8.14 15.25
N HIS A 82 1.09 7.16 14.41
CA HIS A 82 0.18 6.75 13.34
C HIS A 82 -0.50 5.43 13.65
N THR A 83 -1.50 5.09 12.85
CA THR A 83 -2.21 3.82 12.97
C THR A 83 -2.26 3.12 11.62
N MET A 84 -2.70 1.87 11.64
CA MET A 84 -2.89 1.12 10.39
C MET A 84 -3.84 1.85 9.44
N LEU A 85 -4.86 2.53 9.98
CA LEU A 85 -5.83 3.22 9.13
C LEU A 85 -5.20 4.37 8.34
N ASP A 86 -4.12 4.96 8.86
CA ASP A 86 -3.40 6.01 8.14
C ASP A 86 -2.71 5.48 6.89
N LEU A 87 -2.46 4.17 6.82
CA LEU A 87 -1.85 3.56 5.65
C LEU A 87 -2.85 3.31 4.52
N ILE A 88 -4.16 3.31 4.82
CA ILE A 88 -5.16 3.04 3.78
C ILE A 88 -5.09 4.06 2.63
N PRO A 89 -5.10 5.38 2.90
CA PRO A 89 -4.97 6.34 1.80
C PRO A 89 -3.64 6.23 1.06
N VAL A 90 -2.57 5.85 1.76
CA VAL A 90 -1.26 5.65 1.13
C VAL A 90 -1.33 4.50 0.12
N ILE A 91 -1.93 3.39 0.53
CA ILE A 91 -2.10 2.22 -0.34
C ILE A 91 -2.95 2.57 -1.55
N MET A 92 -4.02 3.32 -1.35
CA MET A 92 -4.89 3.73 -2.45
C MET A 92 -4.11 4.57 -3.47
N GLU A 93 -3.27 5.46 -2.98
CA GLU A 93 -2.44 6.29 -3.87
C GLU A 93 -1.44 5.43 -4.64
N VAL A 94 -0.81 4.45 -3.98
CA VAL A 94 0.09 3.50 -4.64
C VAL A 94 -0.63 2.79 -5.78
N PHE A 95 -1.86 2.35 -5.55
CA PHE A 95 -2.63 1.64 -6.58
C PHE A 95 -2.98 2.55 -7.75
N LYS A 96 -3.30 3.81 -7.48
CA LYS A 96 -3.56 4.78 -8.56
C LYS A 96 -2.32 4.97 -9.42
N GLN A 97 -1.18 5.15 -8.80
CA GLN A 97 0.06 5.38 -9.52
C GLN A 97 0.56 4.14 -10.26
N SER A 98 0.15 2.95 -9.82
CA SER A 98 0.51 1.71 -10.49
C SER A 98 -0.39 1.41 -11.68
N GLY A 99 -1.46 2.16 -11.85
CA GLY A 99 -2.40 1.94 -12.94
C GLY A 99 -3.45 0.88 -12.67
N LEU A 100 -3.55 0.39 -11.43
CA LEU A 100 -4.53 -0.62 -11.08
C LEU A 100 -5.94 -0.07 -10.94
N ILE A 101 -6.06 1.19 -10.57
CA ILE A 101 -7.34 1.89 -10.47
C ILE A 101 -7.20 3.27 -11.09
N PRO A 102 -8.33 3.87 -11.54
CA PRO A 102 -8.26 5.22 -12.11
C PRO A 102 -7.99 6.26 -11.04
N ASP A 103 -7.46 7.39 -11.48
CA ASP A 103 -7.30 8.55 -10.62
C ASP A 103 -8.69 9.10 -10.30
N SER A 104 -8.95 9.38 -9.01
CA SER A 104 -10.26 9.90 -8.59
C SER A 104 -10.59 11.24 -9.22
N GLU A 105 -9.58 12.04 -9.57
CA GLU A 105 -9.81 13.31 -10.25
C GLU A 105 -10.40 13.09 -11.63
N ASP A 106 -9.97 12.05 -12.34
CA ASP A 106 -10.52 11.72 -13.64
C ASP A 106 -11.99 11.35 -13.53
N GLU A 107 -12.35 10.63 -12.48
CA GLU A 107 -13.75 10.29 -12.23
C GLU A 107 -14.59 11.53 -12.00
N GLY A 108 -14.06 12.49 -11.26
CA GLY A 108 -14.76 13.71 -10.95
C GLY A 108 -15.05 14.58 -12.14
N LYS A 109 -14.35 14.37 -13.24
CA LYS A 109 -14.52 15.17 -14.45
C LYS A 109 -15.60 14.64 -15.37
N ASN A 110 -16.05 13.46 -15.12
CA ASN A 110 -17.07 12.83 -15.94
C ASN A 110 -18.45 13.09 -15.38
#